data_e7b4b645ae345b69616b09f7fd9f66df
#
_entry.id   e7b4b645ae345b69616b09f7fd9f66df
#
_cell.length_a   1.000
_cell.length_b   1.000
_cell.length_c   1.000
_cell.angle_alpha   90.00
_cell.angle_beta   90.00
_cell.angle_gamma   90.00
#
_symmetry.space_group_name_H-M   'P 1'
#
loop_
_entity.id
_entity.type
_entity.pdbx_description
1 polymer ?
#
loop_
_entity_poly.entity_id
_entity_poly.type
_entity_poly.pdbx_seq_one_letter_code
_entity_poly.pdbx_strand_id
1 'polypeptide(L)'
;LNGKRVKGNENLLLNQELRLPSYTSLIEKPQSPIQKPLSPQILRKVQEAIVYQNDQWIVLNKPQGLATQGGTGIKESVDQIMTALFPAAPKLTHRLDKDTSGLLLLAKTLEDARWMTQMFKEGEVTKTYIALVVGSLKKNKGTISLPMCKLPGKTGERMVVDFDEG
;
A
#
# COMPACT_ATOMS: atom_id res chain seq x y z
N LEU A 1 24.27 -9.01 -17.50
CA LEU A 1 24.06 -10.44 -17.69
C LEU A 1 24.84 -10.89 -18.91
N ASN A 2 25.75 -11.83 -18.76
CA ASN A 2 26.62 -12.29 -19.87
C ASN A 2 27.20 -11.14 -20.72
N GLY A 3 27.65 -10.06 -20.06
CA GLY A 3 28.20 -8.86 -20.69
C GLY A 3 27.18 -7.84 -21.24
N LYS A 4 25.89 -8.12 -21.17
CA LYS A 4 24.82 -7.16 -21.55
C LYS A 4 24.21 -6.49 -20.33
N ARG A 5 23.82 -5.23 -20.49
CA ARG A 5 23.09 -4.48 -19.47
C ARG A 5 21.65 -5.00 -19.39
N VAL A 6 21.16 -5.30 -18.19
CA VAL A 6 19.79 -5.80 -17.96
C VAL A 6 19.00 -4.84 -17.09
N LYS A 7 17.68 -4.87 -17.18
CA LYS A 7 16.78 -4.12 -16.31
C LYS A 7 16.48 -4.94 -15.05
N GLY A 8 16.19 -4.26 -13.93
CA GLY A 8 15.96 -4.92 -12.64
C GLY A 8 14.75 -5.84 -12.54
N ASN A 9 13.90 -5.88 -13.58
CA ASN A 9 12.72 -6.73 -13.69
C ASN A 9 12.89 -7.93 -14.64
N GLU A 10 14.11 -8.19 -15.13
CA GLU A 10 14.36 -9.38 -15.96
C GLU A 10 14.54 -10.62 -15.09
N ASN A 11 13.91 -11.72 -15.50
CA ASN A 11 14.08 -13.02 -14.85
C ASN A 11 15.44 -13.62 -15.20
N LEU A 12 16.14 -14.11 -14.19
CA LEU A 12 17.41 -14.83 -14.38
C LEU A 12 17.13 -16.28 -14.73
N LEU A 13 17.86 -16.78 -15.73
CA LEU A 13 17.84 -18.19 -16.09
C LEU A 13 18.98 -18.94 -15.37
N LEU A 14 18.84 -20.26 -15.27
CA LEU A 14 19.90 -21.11 -14.69
C LEU A 14 21.21 -20.92 -15.44
N ASN A 15 22.33 -20.84 -14.72
CA ASN A 15 23.68 -20.64 -15.24
C ASN A 15 23.96 -19.27 -15.90
N GLN A 16 23.14 -18.25 -15.64
CA GLN A 16 23.46 -16.89 -16.04
C GLN A 16 24.34 -16.20 -14.99
N GLU A 17 25.36 -15.50 -15.46
CA GLU A 17 26.28 -14.75 -14.61
C GLU A 17 25.83 -13.28 -14.50
N LEU A 18 25.58 -12.81 -13.27
CA LEU A 18 25.20 -11.42 -12.99
C LEU A 18 26.42 -10.65 -12.50
N ARG A 19 26.91 -9.72 -13.29
CA ARG A 19 27.99 -8.81 -12.87
C ARG A 19 27.42 -7.57 -12.20
N LEU A 20 27.66 -7.43 -10.91
CA LEU A 20 27.28 -6.24 -10.15
C LEU A 20 28.40 -5.18 -10.24
N PRO A 21 28.03 -3.87 -10.26
CA PRO A 21 29.00 -2.80 -10.16
C PRO A 21 29.79 -2.88 -8.84
N SER A 22 31.08 -2.55 -8.88
CA SER A 22 31.97 -2.61 -7.72
C SER A 22 31.57 -1.72 -6.55
N TYR A 23 30.76 -0.69 -6.80
CA TYR A 23 30.25 0.22 -5.76
C TYR A 23 29.03 -0.32 -4.99
N THR A 24 28.48 -1.48 -5.38
CA THR A 24 27.36 -2.09 -4.63
C THR A 24 27.75 -2.48 -3.21
N SER A 25 29.02 -2.71 -2.93
CA SER A 25 29.53 -2.93 -1.57
C SER A 25 29.53 -1.66 -0.70
N LEU A 26 29.42 -0.48 -1.31
CA LEU A 26 29.40 0.83 -0.64
C LEU A 26 27.98 1.40 -0.50
N ILE A 27 26.98 0.68 -0.95
CA ILE A 27 25.60 1.06 -0.65
C ILE A 27 25.35 0.66 0.81
N GLU A 28 25.84 1.46 1.74
CA GLU A 28 25.09 1.67 2.97
C GLU A 28 23.65 1.88 2.54
N LYS A 29 22.72 1.08 3.08
CA LYS A 29 21.29 1.29 2.83
C LYS A 29 21.05 2.79 2.90
N PRO A 30 20.53 3.45 1.86
CA PRO A 30 20.33 4.89 1.90
C PRO A 30 19.63 5.14 3.22
N GLN A 31 20.27 5.90 4.10
CA GLN A 31 19.67 6.27 5.37
C GLN A 31 18.33 6.87 4.96
N SER A 32 17.26 6.23 5.38
CA SER A 32 15.93 6.71 5.10
C SER A 32 15.95 8.21 5.38
N PRO A 33 15.55 9.09 4.46
CA PRO A 33 15.67 10.54 4.64
C PRO A 33 15.17 10.83 6.05
N ILE A 34 15.96 11.56 6.85
CA ILE A 34 15.70 11.84 8.27
C ILE A 34 14.21 12.15 8.38
N GLN A 35 13.44 11.18 8.81
CA GLN A 35 11.99 11.33 8.88
C GLN A 35 11.76 12.38 9.98
N LYS A 36 11.09 13.46 9.59
CA LYS A 36 10.67 14.44 10.61
C LYS A 36 9.93 13.69 11.71
N PRO A 37 10.21 14.01 12.98
CA PRO A 37 9.52 13.35 14.09
C PRO A 37 8.01 13.51 13.89
N LEU A 38 7.27 12.39 14.03
CA LEU A 38 5.82 12.41 13.96
C LEU A 38 5.25 13.28 15.08
N SER A 39 4.24 14.07 14.75
CA SER A 39 3.63 14.94 15.75
C SER A 39 2.87 14.10 16.81
N PRO A 40 2.90 14.47 18.08
CA PRO A 40 2.12 13.78 19.13
C PRO A 40 0.62 13.72 18.81
N GLN A 41 0.12 14.72 18.10
CA GLN A 41 -1.30 14.79 17.70
C GLN A 41 -1.65 13.70 16.70
N ILE A 42 -0.80 13.43 15.68
CA ILE A 42 -1.08 12.37 14.70
C ILE A 42 -0.96 10.99 15.34
N LEU A 43 -0.01 10.77 16.24
CA LEU A 43 0.12 9.53 17.00
C LEU A 43 -1.15 9.24 17.78
N ARG A 44 -1.64 10.21 18.56
CA ARG A 44 -2.89 10.10 19.33
C ARG A 44 -4.08 9.85 18.43
N LYS A 45 -4.23 10.61 17.33
CA LYS A 45 -5.33 10.47 16.38
C LYS A 45 -5.40 9.06 15.79
N VAL A 46 -4.26 8.47 15.43
CA VAL A 46 -4.21 7.11 14.87
C VAL A 46 -4.44 6.08 15.96
N GLN A 47 -3.92 6.28 17.17
CA GLN A 47 -4.14 5.38 18.29
C GLN A 47 -5.63 5.32 18.68
N GLU A 48 -6.31 6.46 18.73
CA GLU A 48 -7.76 6.56 19.00
C GLU A 48 -8.63 5.97 17.86
N ALA A 49 -8.08 5.89 16.65
CA ALA A 49 -8.76 5.30 15.50
C ALA A 49 -8.65 3.76 15.42
N ILE A 50 -7.94 3.12 16.35
CA ILE A 50 -7.92 1.66 16.46
C ILE A 50 -9.27 1.21 17.01
N VAL A 51 -10.04 0.48 16.19
CA VAL A 51 -11.40 0.01 16.54
C VAL A 51 -11.43 -1.43 17.06
N TYR A 52 -10.38 -2.20 16.79
CA TYR A 52 -10.24 -3.58 17.28
C TYR A 52 -8.78 -3.99 17.35
N GLN A 53 -8.44 -4.79 18.35
CA GLN A 53 -7.10 -5.37 18.49
C GLN A 53 -7.19 -6.69 19.23
N ASN A 54 -6.44 -7.70 18.75
CA ASN A 54 -6.19 -8.97 19.46
C ASN A 54 -4.71 -9.36 19.31
N ASP A 55 -4.36 -10.63 19.56
CA ASP A 55 -2.98 -11.11 19.46
C ASP A 55 -2.43 -11.14 18.03
N GLN A 56 -3.28 -11.27 17.02
CA GLN A 56 -2.91 -11.38 15.60
C GLN A 56 -3.16 -10.10 14.82
N TRP A 57 -4.21 -9.33 15.15
CA TRP A 57 -4.75 -8.28 14.31
C TRP A 57 -4.87 -6.94 15.00
N ILE A 58 -4.75 -5.89 14.21
CA ILE A 58 -5.16 -4.54 14.54
C ILE A 58 -6.07 -4.05 13.42
N VAL A 59 -7.26 -3.57 13.75
CA VAL A 59 -8.18 -2.93 12.80
C VAL A 59 -8.20 -1.44 13.10
N LEU A 60 -7.78 -0.66 12.13
CA LEU A 60 -7.75 0.79 12.19
C LEU A 60 -8.87 1.36 11.34
N ASN A 61 -9.68 2.25 11.89
CA ASN A 61 -10.53 3.13 11.10
C ASN A 61 -9.66 4.27 10.53
N LYS A 62 -9.01 4.02 9.38
CA LYS A 62 -8.05 4.94 8.80
C LYS A 62 -8.68 6.31 8.53
N PRO A 63 -8.15 7.40 9.08
CA PRO A 63 -8.62 8.73 8.75
C PRO A 63 -8.43 9.06 7.27
N GLN A 64 -9.35 9.85 6.70
CA GLN A 64 -9.18 10.47 5.40
C GLN A 64 -7.95 11.39 5.39
N GLY A 65 -7.28 11.50 4.26
CA GLY A 65 -6.11 12.33 4.07
C GLY A 65 -4.79 11.72 4.56
N LEU A 66 -4.83 10.58 5.26
CA LEU A 66 -3.65 9.84 5.71
C LEU A 66 -3.30 8.72 4.72
N ALA A 67 -2.07 8.72 4.21
CA ALA A 67 -1.59 7.65 3.35
C ALA A 67 -1.44 6.34 4.13
N THR A 68 -1.73 5.20 3.49
CA THR A 68 -1.51 3.87 4.10
C THR A 68 -0.02 3.59 4.25
N GLN A 69 0.76 3.87 3.24
CA GLN A 69 2.20 3.56 3.16
C GLN A 69 3.00 4.79 2.74
N GLY A 70 4.24 4.88 3.20
CA GLY A 70 5.17 5.91 2.80
C GLY A 70 5.52 5.87 1.31
N GLY A 71 6.03 6.98 0.78
CA GLY A 71 6.44 7.12 -0.62
C GLY A 71 6.89 8.54 -0.92
N THR A 72 7.23 8.82 -2.18
CA THR A 72 7.68 10.13 -2.61
C THR A 72 6.61 11.19 -2.31
N GLY A 73 6.97 12.24 -1.60
CA GLY A 73 6.06 13.34 -1.22
C GLY A 73 5.08 13.01 -0.08
N ILE A 74 5.11 11.80 0.50
CA ILE A 74 4.32 11.43 1.66
C ILE A 74 5.06 11.85 2.93
N LYS A 75 4.45 12.75 3.71
CA LYS A 75 5.03 13.23 4.97
C LYS A 75 4.78 12.27 6.12
N GLU A 76 3.58 11.70 6.18
CA GLU A 76 3.10 10.82 7.25
C GLU A 76 2.24 9.71 6.64
N SER A 77 2.39 8.50 7.17
CA SER A 77 1.64 7.34 6.71
C SER A 77 1.33 6.37 7.86
N VAL A 78 0.33 5.53 7.68
CA VAL A 78 -0.09 4.57 8.71
C VAL A 78 1.06 3.66 9.11
N ASP A 79 1.82 3.10 8.16
CA ASP A 79 2.94 2.21 8.43
C ASP A 79 4.02 2.86 9.32
N GLN A 80 4.36 4.13 9.07
CA GLN A 80 5.30 4.89 9.90
C GLN A 80 4.77 5.12 11.32
N ILE A 81 3.49 5.52 11.43
CA ILE A 81 2.85 5.81 12.71
C ILE A 81 2.71 4.53 13.52
N MET A 82 2.28 3.42 12.91
CA MET A 82 2.15 2.14 13.59
C MET A 82 3.51 1.59 14.04
N THR A 83 4.57 1.86 13.29
CA THR A 83 5.95 1.54 13.71
C THR A 83 6.37 2.33 14.94
N ALA A 84 5.91 3.57 15.08
CA ALA A 84 6.20 4.39 16.26
C ALA A 84 5.34 4.05 17.49
N LEU A 85 4.12 3.57 17.28
CA LEU A 85 3.19 3.23 18.36
C LEU A 85 3.42 1.82 18.94
N PHE A 86 3.99 0.89 18.20
CA PHE A 86 4.12 -0.50 18.60
C PHE A 86 5.59 -0.95 18.63
N PRO A 87 6.04 -1.66 19.68
CA PRO A 87 7.42 -2.18 19.79
C PRO A 87 7.79 -3.11 18.62
N ALA A 88 6.84 -3.93 18.18
CA ALA A 88 6.94 -4.74 16.97
C ALA A 88 6.01 -4.11 15.91
N ALA A 89 6.60 -3.52 14.89
CA ALA A 89 5.86 -2.83 13.82
C ALA A 89 4.84 -3.76 13.14
N PRO A 90 3.52 -3.47 13.25
CA PRO A 90 2.51 -4.23 12.55
C PRO A 90 2.69 -4.17 11.03
N LYS A 91 2.25 -5.20 10.34
CA LYS A 91 2.42 -5.35 8.89
C LYS A 91 1.13 -5.01 8.17
N LEU A 92 1.23 -4.23 7.10
CA LEU A 92 0.11 -3.98 6.21
C LEU A 92 -0.28 -5.26 5.47
N THR A 93 -1.57 -5.56 5.42
CA THR A 93 -2.14 -6.69 4.67
C THR A 93 -2.80 -6.24 3.37
N HIS A 94 -3.26 -5.01 3.33
CA HIS A 94 -3.82 -4.33 2.17
C HIS A 94 -3.62 -2.83 2.28
N ARG A 95 -4.14 -2.07 1.34
CA ARG A 95 -4.06 -0.62 1.38
C ARG A 95 -5.41 0.03 1.05
N LEU A 96 -5.61 1.21 1.62
CA LEU A 96 -6.62 2.18 1.22
C LEU A 96 -5.91 3.40 0.65
N ASP A 97 -6.50 4.04 -0.32
CA ASP A 97 -5.97 5.29 -0.87
C ASP A 97 -5.96 6.40 0.20
N LYS A 98 -5.14 7.42 -0.02
CA LYS A 98 -4.96 8.52 0.93
C LYS A 98 -6.30 9.16 1.32
N ASP A 99 -7.15 9.41 0.33
CA ASP A 99 -8.43 10.10 0.51
C ASP A 99 -9.59 9.17 0.87
N THR A 100 -9.35 7.86 0.93
CA THR A 100 -10.31 6.87 1.39
C THR A 100 -10.15 6.65 2.88
N SER A 101 -11.22 6.83 3.65
CA SER A 101 -11.31 6.45 5.05
C SER A 101 -11.89 5.05 5.22
N GLY A 102 -11.81 4.49 6.42
CA GLY A 102 -12.43 3.21 6.76
C GLY A 102 -11.46 2.13 7.22
N LEU A 103 -11.93 0.89 7.25
CA LEU A 103 -11.24 -0.20 7.91
C LEU A 103 -9.96 -0.62 7.17
N LEU A 104 -8.85 -0.53 7.86
CA LEU A 104 -7.54 -1.00 7.43
C LEU A 104 -7.09 -2.09 8.41
N LEU A 105 -6.85 -3.29 7.89
CA LEU A 105 -6.41 -4.43 8.67
C LEU A 105 -4.88 -4.54 8.65
N LEU A 106 -4.28 -4.63 9.83
CA LEU A 106 -2.84 -4.87 10.00
C LEU A 106 -2.64 -6.16 10.77
N ALA A 107 -1.59 -6.88 10.43
CA ALA A 107 -1.16 -8.09 11.12
C ALA A 107 -0.02 -7.79 12.10
N LYS A 108 -0.01 -8.45 13.26
CA LYS A 108 1.06 -8.31 14.24
C LYS A 108 2.29 -9.15 13.88
N THR A 109 2.11 -10.24 13.13
CA THR A 109 3.21 -11.10 12.67
C THR A 109 3.35 -11.09 11.16
N LEU A 110 4.51 -11.49 10.67
CA LEU A 110 4.75 -11.63 9.23
C LEU A 110 3.96 -12.81 8.64
N GLU A 111 3.75 -13.86 9.40
CA GLU A 111 2.99 -15.04 9.00
C GLU A 111 1.52 -14.67 8.78
N ASP A 112 0.88 -14.04 9.76
CA ASP A 112 -0.49 -13.55 9.64
C ASP A 112 -0.64 -12.56 8.47
N ALA A 113 0.36 -11.68 8.27
CA ALA A 113 0.35 -10.75 7.15
C ALA A 113 0.36 -11.46 5.79
N ARG A 114 1.19 -12.49 5.64
CA ARG A 114 1.25 -13.30 4.41
C ARG A 114 -0.06 -14.02 4.15
N TRP A 115 -0.61 -14.65 5.19
CA TRP A 115 -1.88 -15.35 5.11
C TRP A 115 -3.00 -14.39 4.67
N MET A 116 -3.18 -13.27 5.34
CA MET A 116 -4.22 -12.31 5.01
C MET A 116 -4.02 -11.67 3.63
N THR A 117 -2.78 -11.39 3.23
CA THR A 117 -2.49 -10.89 1.89
C THR A 117 -2.92 -11.88 0.82
N GLN A 118 -2.73 -13.18 1.07
CA GLN A 118 -3.19 -14.24 0.18
C GLN A 118 -4.73 -14.26 0.10
N MET A 119 -5.44 -14.18 1.23
CA MET A 119 -6.91 -14.10 1.27
C MET A 119 -7.45 -12.92 0.46
N PHE A 120 -6.80 -11.75 0.55
CA PHE A 120 -7.14 -10.59 -0.27
C PHE A 120 -6.92 -10.84 -1.76
N LYS A 121 -5.81 -11.52 -2.12
CA LYS A 121 -5.46 -11.83 -3.52
C LYS A 121 -6.42 -12.85 -4.14
N GLU A 122 -6.87 -13.83 -3.37
CA GLU A 122 -7.81 -14.88 -3.78
C GLU A 122 -9.27 -14.40 -3.80
N GLY A 123 -9.54 -13.17 -3.33
CA GLY A 123 -10.89 -12.62 -3.31
C GLY A 123 -11.78 -13.15 -2.18
N GLU A 124 -11.20 -13.86 -1.21
CA GLU A 124 -11.92 -14.41 -0.05
C GLU A 124 -12.40 -13.32 0.93
N VAL A 125 -11.88 -12.11 0.80
CA VAL A 125 -12.28 -10.98 1.63
C VAL A 125 -13.29 -10.11 0.91
N THR A 126 -14.52 -10.10 1.40
CA THR A 126 -15.57 -9.20 0.90
C THR A 126 -15.29 -7.76 1.37
N LYS A 127 -15.22 -6.83 0.41
CA LYS A 127 -15.01 -5.40 0.67
C LYS A 127 -16.24 -4.60 0.32
N THR A 128 -16.76 -3.83 1.28
CA THR A 128 -17.89 -2.94 1.09
C THR A 128 -17.46 -1.50 1.28
N TYR A 129 -17.83 -0.63 0.34
CA TYR A 129 -17.54 0.79 0.36
C TYR A 129 -18.83 1.60 0.24
N ILE A 130 -18.85 2.76 0.90
CA ILE A 130 -19.90 3.77 0.75
C ILE A 130 -19.26 4.94 0.01
N ALA A 131 -19.92 5.42 -1.05
CA ALA A 131 -19.48 6.56 -1.83
C ALA A 131 -20.60 7.57 -2.00
N LEU A 132 -20.26 8.85 -1.87
CA LEU A 132 -21.14 9.96 -2.26
C LEU A 132 -20.88 10.26 -3.73
N VAL A 133 -21.93 10.19 -4.55
CA VAL A 133 -21.83 10.41 -5.99
C VAL A 133 -22.63 11.65 -6.41
N VAL A 134 -22.21 12.29 -7.51
CA VAL A 134 -22.93 13.41 -8.11
C VAL A 134 -23.99 12.88 -9.06
N GLY A 135 -25.22 13.39 -8.96
CA GLY A 135 -26.35 12.98 -9.77
C GLY A 135 -27.18 11.87 -9.13
N SER A 136 -28.05 11.24 -9.91
CA SER A 136 -28.91 10.14 -9.46
C SER A 136 -28.70 8.89 -10.28
N LEU A 137 -28.66 7.75 -9.61
CA LEU A 137 -28.56 6.45 -10.26
C LEU A 137 -29.93 6.04 -10.82
N LYS A 138 -29.96 5.65 -12.09
CA LYS A 138 -31.20 5.15 -12.74
C LYS A 138 -31.67 3.81 -12.19
N LYS A 139 -30.75 3.03 -11.62
CA LYS A 139 -31.03 1.70 -11.05
C LYS A 139 -30.45 1.64 -9.64
N ASN A 140 -31.18 1.04 -8.72
CA ASN A 140 -30.77 0.88 -7.32
C ASN A 140 -29.71 -0.23 -7.12
N LYS A 141 -29.55 -1.12 -8.08
CA LYS A 141 -28.56 -2.21 -8.09
C LYS A 141 -28.02 -2.41 -9.50
N GLY A 142 -26.77 -2.76 -9.60
CA GLY A 142 -26.10 -3.05 -10.87
C GLY A 142 -24.65 -3.40 -10.67
N THR A 143 -24.01 -3.85 -11.74
CA THR A 143 -22.57 -4.14 -11.79
C THR A 143 -21.95 -3.21 -12.81
N ILE A 144 -20.79 -2.63 -12.45
CA ILE A 144 -19.92 -1.91 -13.36
C ILE A 144 -18.66 -2.75 -13.48
N SER A 145 -18.45 -3.31 -14.68
CA SER A 145 -17.26 -4.12 -14.99
C SER A 145 -16.63 -3.52 -16.24
N LEU A 146 -15.73 -2.58 -16.05
CA LEU A 146 -15.02 -1.91 -17.12
C LEU A 146 -13.52 -2.16 -16.98
N PRO A 147 -12.80 -2.46 -18.06
CA PRO A 147 -11.35 -2.57 -18.04
C PRO A 147 -10.73 -1.23 -17.61
N MET A 148 -9.66 -1.30 -16.86
CA MET A 148 -8.96 -0.12 -16.39
C MET A 148 -7.47 -0.21 -16.69
N CYS A 149 -6.90 0.84 -17.24
CA CYS A 149 -5.47 0.96 -17.49
C CYS A 149 -4.84 2.14 -16.76
N LYS A 150 -3.52 2.10 -16.64
CA LYS A 150 -2.72 3.20 -16.09
C LYS A 150 -2.24 4.09 -17.22
N LEU A 151 -2.58 5.36 -17.18
CA LEU A 151 -2.04 6.36 -18.10
C LEU A 151 -1.12 7.34 -17.37
N PRO A 152 -0.06 7.83 -18.04
CA PRO A 152 0.75 8.93 -17.54
C PRO A 152 -0.11 10.17 -17.30
N GLY A 153 0.05 10.81 -16.16
CA GLY A 153 -0.62 12.06 -15.81
C GLY A 153 0.40 13.15 -15.45
N LYS A 154 -0.04 14.39 -15.38
CA LYS A 154 0.82 15.55 -15.05
C LYS A 154 1.50 15.42 -13.67
N THR A 155 0.88 14.71 -12.74
CA THR A 155 1.36 14.53 -11.35
C THR A 155 1.66 13.08 -10.98
N GLY A 156 1.77 12.19 -11.98
CA GLY A 156 1.98 10.75 -11.80
C GLY A 156 1.02 9.91 -12.64
N GLU A 157 1.01 8.60 -12.44
CA GLU A 157 0.09 7.66 -13.09
C GLU A 157 -1.34 7.84 -12.55
N ARG A 158 -2.33 7.79 -13.43
CA ARG A 158 -3.76 7.75 -13.07
C ARG A 158 -4.43 6.53 -13.68
N MET A 159 -5.39 5.95 -12.97
CA MET A 159 -6.26 4.91 -13.51
C MET A 159 -7.36 5.56 -14.34
N VAL A 160 -7.60 5.02 -15.52
CA VAL A 160 -8.68 5.42 -16.44
C VAL A 160 -9.40 4.17 -16.94
N VAL A 161 -10.64 4.35 -17.40
CA VAL A 161 -11.34 3.28 -18.10
C VAL A 161 -10.68 3.12 -19.48
N ASP A 162 -10.37 1.89 -19.84
CA ASP A 162 -9.86 1.52 -21.14
C ASP A 162 -11.05 1.12 -22.03
N PHE A 163 -11.33 1.93 -23.04
CA PHE A 163 -12.42 1.67 -23.97
C PHE A 163 -11.97 0.89 -25.20
N ASP A 164 -10.66 0.65 -25.37
CA ASP A 164 -10.08 0.02 -26.57
C ASP A 164 -9.94 -1.51 -26.42
N GLU A 165 -10.08 -2.05 -25.18
CA GLU A 165 -10.10 -3.49 -24.91
C GLU A 165 -11.55 -4.05 -24.76
N GLY A 166 -12.50 -3.54 -25.53
CA GLY A 166 -13.89 -4.00 -25.56
C GLY A 166 -14.19 -4.88 -26.76
#